data_dcf6b73cd6e37dfcef47a8701bcbf7f7
#
_entry.id   dcf6b73cd6e37dfcef47a8701bcbf7f7
#
_cell.length_a   1.000
_cell.length_b   1.000
_cell.length_c   1.000
_cell.angle_alpha   90.00
_cell.angle_beta   90.00
_cell.angle_gamma   90.00
#
_symmetry.space_group_name_H-M   'P 1'
#
loop_
_entity.id
_entity.type
_entity.pdbx_description
1 polymer ?
#
loop_
_entity_poly.entity_id
_entity_poly.type
_entity_poly.pdbx_seq_one_letter_code
_entity_poly.pdbx_strand_id
1 'polypeptide(L)'
;KGRRAFIGKNLYSKGACYAAIVREQKNPWPYVYMGDNEMKVNVSLKVKNRGKWEFLSLINAGDNWYEASGDCEVLLDGDKEIDFWLQLPHSRDARIEKLELSDLPERKPKTTRLRISAKPVSDSRVKIKIRDLGFGEIVKNSDLTWEYTMSL
;
A
#
# COMPACT_ATOMS: atom_id res chain seq x y z
N LYS A 1 -29.71 23.51 -19.15
CA LYS A 1 -29.56 22.07 -18.83
C LYS A 1 -30.47 21.76 -17.64
N GLY A 2 -31.60 21.06 -17.88
CA GLY A 2 -32.58 20.70 -16.85
C GLY A 2 -31.99 19.74 -15.82
N ARG A 3 -32.13 20.06 -14.54
CA ARG A 3 -31.85 19.10 -13.45
C ARG A 3 -32.99 18.09 -13.43
N ARG A 4 -32.64 16.80 -13.50
CA ARG A 4 -33.62 15.71 -13.34
C ARG A 4 -33.69 15.36 -11.86
N ALA A 5 -34.87 15.47 -11.26
CA ALA A 5 -35.16 14.96 -9.92
C ALA A 5 -35.71 13.54 -10.06
N PHE A 6 -35.15 12.61 -9.32
CA PHE A 6 -35.66 11.24 -9.26
C PHE A 6 -36.41 11.05 -7.95
N ILE A 7 -37.67 10.64 -8.02
CA ILE A 7 -38.43 10.19 -6.87
C ILE A 7 -38.31 8.67 -6.82
N GLY A 8 -37.52 8.17 -5.88
CA GLY A 8 -37.31 6.74 -5.73
C GLY A 8 -37.35 6.32 -4.27
N LYS A 9 -38.16 5.30 -3.96
CA LYS A 9 -38.06 4.61 -2.67
C LYS A 9 -36.78 3.75 -2.68
N ASN A 10 -36.04 3.79 -1.57
CA ASN A 10 -34.84 2.98 -1.35
C ASN A 10 -33.65 3.29 -2.28
N LEU A 11 -33.43 4.54 -2.68
CA LEU A 11 -32.32 4.92 -3.57
C LEU A 11 -30.95 4.56 -2.98
N TYR A 12 -30.76 4.77 -1.67
CA TYR A 12 -29.51 4.44 -0.98
C TYR A 12 -29.23 2.94 -0.99
N SER A 13 -30.25 2.10 -0.66
CA SER A 13 -30.10 0.65 -0.67
C SER A 13 -29.81 0.11 -2.07
N LYS A 14 -30.48 0.64 -3.09
CA LYS A 14 -30.22 0.27 -4.48
C LYS A 14 -28.81 0.69 -4.92
N GLY A 15 -28.38 1.91 -4.56
CA GLY A 15 -27.04 2.40 -4.85
C GLY A 15 -25.97 1.52 -4.20
N ALA A 16 -26.16 1.12 -2.94
CA ALA A 16 -25.26 0.22 -2.24
C ALA A 16 -25.17 -1.16 -2.91
N CYS A 17 -26.30 -1.73 -3.31
CA CYS A 17 -26.33 -3.00 -4.06
C CYS A 17 -25.59 -2.91 -5.39
N TYR A 18 -25.81 -1.85 -6.17
CA TYR A 18 -25.09 -1.64 -7.42
C TYR A 18 -23.60 -1.49 -7.19
N ALA A 19 -23.19 -0.71 -6.18
CA ALA A 19 -21.78 -0.54 -5.85
C ALA A 19 -21.12 -1.87 -5.44
N ALA A 20 -21.78 -2.70 -4.65
CA ALA A 20 -21.30 -4.02 -4.27
C ALA A 20 -21.10 -4.93 -5.50
N ILE A 21 -22.11 -5.01 -6.37
CA ILE A 21 -22.05 -5.82 -7.60
C ILE A 21 -20.88 -5.37 -8.49
N VAL A 22 -20.69 -4.06 -8.65
CA VAL A 22 -19.61 -3.53 -9.50
C VAL A 22 -18.23 -3.83 -8.92
N ARG A 23 -18.07 -3.80 -7.59
CA ARG A 23 -16.81 -4.14 -6.93
C ARG A 23 -16.38 -5.60 -7.12
N GLU A 24 -17.35 -6.51 -7.28
CA GLU A 24 -17.08 -7.93 -7.52
C GLU A 24 -16.82 -8.26 -9.00
N GLN A 25 -17.05 -7.32 -9.90
CA GLN A 25 -16.83 -7.55 -11.34
C GLN A 25 -15.33 -7.58 -11.68
N LYS A 26 -14.97 -8.38 -12.71
CA LYS A 26 -13.58 -8.45 -13.24
C LYS A 26 -13.05 -7.11 -13.78
N ASN A 27 -13.93 -6.21 -14.21
CA ASN A 27 -13.61 -4.85 -14.60
C ASN A 27 -14.16 -3.90 -13.54
N PRO A 28 -13.35 -3.52 -12.55
CA PRO A 28 -13.81 -2.64 -11.48
C PRO A 28 -14.18 -1.27 -12.04
N TRP A 29 -15.09 -0.60 -11.36
CA TRP A 29 -15.50 0.77 -11.68
C TRP A 29 -14.26 1.67 -11.77
N PRO A 30 -14.16 2.52 -12.82
CA PRO A 30 -13.00 3.40 -13.01
C PRO A 30 -12.92 4.53 -11.99
N TYR A 31 -13.91 4.68 -11.12
CA TYR A 31 -13.97 5.73 -10.12
C TYR A 31 -13.74 5.15 -8.74
N VAL A 32 -12.89 5.81 -7.97
CA VAL A 32 -12.67 5.53 -6.55
C VAL A 32 -13.48 6.54 -5.75
N TYR A 33 -14.33 6.07 -4.85
CA TYR A 33 -14.98 6.94 -3.88
C TYR A 33 -13.96 7.28 -2.79
N MET A 34 -13.79 8.56 -2.52
CA MET A 34 -12.89 9.06 -1.48
C MET A 34 -13.66 10.02 -0.58
N GLY A 35 -14.20 9.49 0.51
CA GLY A 35 -14.77 10.25 1.61
C GLY A 35 -13.74 10.51 2.71
N ASP A 36 -14.20 10.78 3.91
CA ASP A 36 -13.32 11.08 5.06
C ASP A 36 -12.72 9.82 5.69
N ASN A 37 -13.28 8.65 5.38
CA ASN A 37 -12.84 7.37 5.93
C ASN A 37 -11.97 6.57 4.97
N GLU A 38 -11.81 7.00 3.74
CA GLU A 38 -11.03 6.29 2.72
C GLU A 38 -9.64 6.89 2.56
N MET A 39 -8.69 5.99 2.32
CA MET A 39 -7.32 6.35 1.95
C MET A 39 -7.33 7.13 0.64
N LYS A 40 -6.60 8.25 0.61
CA LYS A 40 -6.55 9.15 -0.57
C LYS A 40 -5.38 8.84 -1.49
N VAL A 41 -4.41 8.07 -1.02
CA VAL A 41 -3.14 7.82 -1.69
C VAL A 41 -2.87 6.33 -1.74
N ASN A 42 -2.38 5.85 -2.88
CA ASN A 42 -1.81 4.51 -2.98
C ASN A 42 -0.41 4.50 -2.37
N VAL A 43 -0.12 3.50 -1.56
CA VAL A 43 1.22 3.24 -1.02
C VAL A 43 1.74 1.95 -1.62
N SER A 44 2.84 2.01 -2.35
CA SER A 44 3.40 0.85 -3.04
C SER A 44 4.92 0.80 -2.95
N LEU A 45 5.45 -0.38 -3.21
CA LEU A 45 6.89 -0.64 -3.37
C LEU A 45 7.20 -0.91 -4.83
N LYS A 46 8.31 -0.38 -5.33
CA LYS A 46 8.83 -0.76 -6.62
C LYS A 46 9.74 -1.97 -6.45
N VAL A 47 9.31 -3.12 -6.94
CA VAL A 47 10.01 -4.39 -6.78
C VAL A 47 10.42 -4.97 -8.12
N LYS A 48 11.47 -5.80 -8.13
CA LYS A 48 11.90 -6.54 -9.30
C LYS A 48 11.44 -7.99 -9.17
N ASN A 49 10.45 -8.36 -9.97
CA ASN A 49 9.91 -9.73 -10.00
C ASN A 49 10.26 -10.39 -11.33
N ARG A 50 10.97 -11.52 -11.26
CA ARG A 50 11.44 -12.29 -12.45
C ARG A 50 12.11 -11.42 -13.51
N GLY A 51 12.91 -10.45 -13.06
CA GLY A 51 13.64 -9.53 -13.95
C GLY A 51 12.86 -8.33 -14.46
N LYS A 52 11.56 -8.23 -14.19
CA LYS A 52 10.70 -7.09 -14.55
C LYS A 52 10.42 -6.22 -13.33
N TRP A 53 10.40 -4.90 -13.56
CA TRP A 53 9.98 -3.95 -12.54
C TRP A 53 8.46 -3.89 -12.47
N GLU A 54 7.93 -4.00 -11.28
CA GLU A 54 6.49 -3.88 -11.00
C GLU A 54 6.24 -3.13 -9.68
N PHE A 55 5.04 -2.62 -9.51
CA PHE A 55 4.61 -2.00 -8.27
C PHE A 55 3.81 -3.00 -7.44
N LEU A 56 4.27 -3.25 -6.22
CA LEU A 56 3.57 -4.04 -5.23
C LEU A 56 2.78 -3.09 -4.34
N SER A 57 1.46 -3.10 -4.46
CA SER A 57 0.59 -2.26 -3.64
C SER A 57 0.51 -2.79 -2.21
N LEU A 58 0.68 -1.90 -1.23
CA LEU A 58 0.48 -2.17 0.18
C LEU A 58 -0.86 -1.61 0.67
N ILE A 59 -1.18 -0.38 0.28
CA ILE A 59 -2.43 0.30 0.61
C ILE A 59 -2.97 0.90 -0.67
N ASN A 60 -4.26 0.75 -0.91
CA ASN A 60 -4.92 1.33 -2.07
C ASN A 60 -5.78 2.53 -1.68
N ALA A 61 -5.78 3.54 -2.52
CA ALA A 61 -6.73 4.62 -2.39
C ALA A 61 -8.16 4.08 -2.56
N GLY A 62 -9.06 4.55 -1.70
CA GLY A 62 -10.44 4.09 -1.62
C GLY A 62 -10.68 2.96 -0.62
N ASP A 63 -9.63 2.35 -0.07
CA ASP A 63 -9.78 1.43 1.05
C ASP A 63 -10.09 2.22 2.34
N ASN A 64 -10.93 1.67 3.21
CA ASN A 64 -11.19 2.28 4.51
C ASN A 64 -9.91 2.24 5.36
N TRP A 65 -9.46 3.40 5.88
CA TRP A 65 -8.20 3.48 6.60
C TRP A 65 -8.15 2.59 7.86
N TYR A 66 -9.28 2.34 8.50
CA TYR A 66 -9.37 1.51 9.72
C TYR A 66 -9.39 -0.01 9.42
N GLU A 67 -9.63 -0.42 8.17
CA GLU A 67 -9.63 -1.82 7.73
C GLU A 67 -8.41 -2.15 6.87
N ALA A 68 -7.85 -1.16 6.18
CA ALA A 68 -6.75 -1.35 5.26
C ALA A 68 -5.50 -1.86 5.99
N SER A 69 -4.84 -2.81 5.39
CA SER A 69 -3.53 -3.29 5.80
C SER A 69 -2.82 -3.94 4.63
N GLY A 70 -1.51 -3.76 4.55
CA GLY A 70 -0.66 -4.43 3.58
C GLY A 70 0.46 -5.16 4.27
N ASP A 71 0.79 -6.36 3.79
CA ASP A 71 1.91 -7.16 4.29
C ASP A 71 2.60 -7.83 3.10
N CYS A 72 3.93 -7.78 3.07
CA CYS A 72 4.69 -8.45 2.04
C CYS A 72 6.07 -8.87 2.53
N GLU A 73 6.69 -9.80 1.83
CA GLU A 73 8.08 -10.16 2.03
C GLU A 73 8.88 -9.85 0.77
N VAL A 74 10.01 -9.17 0.94
CA VAL A 74 10.91 -8.78 -0.13
C VAL A 74 12.35 -9.12 0.20
N LEU A 75 13.18 -9.26 -0.83
CA LEU A 75 14.63 -9.38 -0.70
C LEU A 75 15.27 -8.04 -1.00
N LEU A 76 16.12 -7.59 -0.09
CA LEU A 76 16.90 -6.37 -0.25
C LEU A 76 18.02 -6.58 -1.28
N ASP A 77 18.14 -5.71 -2.27
CA ASP A 77 19.10 -5.84 -3.38
C ASP A 77 20.40 -5.02 -3.16
N GLY A 78 20.81 -4.88 -1.91
CA GLY A 78 22.13 -4.32 -1.54
C GLY A 78 22.06 -2.98 -0.80
N ASP A 79 21.18 -2.09 -1.19
CA ASP A 79 21.01 -0.80 -0.50
C ASP A 79 20.30 -0.99 0.83
N LYS A 80 20.67 -0.20 1.84
CA LYS A 80 19.98 -0.21 3.16
C LYS A 80 18.81 0.77 3.20
N GLU A 81 18.21 1.03 2.05
CA GLU A 81 17.06 1.93 1.90
C GLU A 81 15.91 1.20 1.23
N ILE A 82 14.70 1.61 1.58
CA ILE A 82 13.47 1.15 0.93
C ILE A 82 12.69 2.35 0.44
N ASP A 83 12.38 2.35 -0.85
CA ASP A 83 11.63 3.41 -1.52
C ASP A 83 10.13 3.07 -1.50
N PHE A 84 9.34 3.88 -0.81
CA PHE A 84 7.88 3.84 -0.84
C PHE A 84 7.36 4.87 -1.82
N TRP A 85 6.52 4.43 -2.73
CA TRP A 85 5.89 5.25 -3.75
C TRP A 85 4.48 5.62 -3.31
N LEU A 86 4.26 6.91 -3.13
CA LEU A 86 3.00 7.51 -2.72
C LEU A 86 2.37 8.19 -3.95
N GLN A 87 1.25 7.69 -4.41
CA GLN A 87 0.64 8.15 -5.65
C GLN A 87 -0.85 8.36 -5.49
N LEU A 88 -1.34 9.53 -5.89
CA LEU A 88 -2.77 9.79 -6.01
C LEU A 88 -3.37 8.92 -7.14
N PRO A 89 -4.62 8.47 -6.99
CA PRO A 89 -5.34 7.82 -8.07
C PRO A 89 -5.34 8.69 -9.34
N HIS A 90 -5.09 8.07 -10.47
CA HIS A 90 -5.04 8.73 -11.79
C HIS A 90 -3.95 9.81 -11.95
N SER A 91 -3.10 10.06 -10.97
CA SER A 91 -1.91 10.90 -11.14
C SER A 91 -0.78 10.09 -11.78
N ARG A 92 0.02 10.77 -12.61
CA ARG A 92 1.29 10.23 -13.11
C ARG A 92 2.45 10.53 -12.17
N ASP A 93 2.27 11.52 -11.31
CA ASP A 93 3.30 11.94 -10.35
C ASP A 93 3.20 11.12 -9.08
N ALA A 94 4.33 10.67 -8.59
CA ALA A 94 4.46 9.95 -7.33
C ALA A 94 5.50 10.64 -6.45
N ARG A 95 5.21 10.76 -5.16
CA ARG A 95 6.19 11.15 -4.14
C ARG A 95 6.90 9.90 -3.66
N ILE A 96 8.22 9.96 -3.54
CA ILE A 96 9.03 8.85 -3.04
C ILE A 96 9.47 9.19 -1.62
N GLU A 97 9.13 8.34 -0.67
CA GLU A 97 9.62 8.37 0.70
C GLU A 97 10.66 7.27 0.88
N LYS A 98 11.87 7.67 1.24
CA LYS A 98 12.99 6.75 1.48
C LYS A 98 13.10 6.47 2.96
N LEU A 99 13.09 5.20 3.32
CA LEU A 99 13.30 4.75 4.68
C LEU A 99 14.63 4.02 4.79
N GLU A 100 15.53 4.56 5.60
CA GLU A 100 16.84 3.97 5.88
C GLU A 100 16.71 2.88 6.96
N LEU A 101 17.33 1.74 6.72
CA LEU A 101 17.42 0.63 7.66
C LEU A 101 18.71 0.77 8.49
N SER A 102 18.67 1.62 9.52
CA SER A 102 19.79 1.84 10.43
C SER A 102 20.21 0.53 11.12
N ASP A 103 21.50 0.40 11.39
CA ASP A 103 22.09 -0.76 12.08
C ASP A 103 21.90 -2.12 11.40
N LEU A 104 21.39 -2.17 10.17
CA LEU A 104 21.31 -3.41 9.43
C LEU A 104 22.74 -3.92 9.13
N PRO A 105 23.08 -5.16 9.51
CA PRO A 105 24.39 -5.74 9.21
C PRO A 105 24.67 -5.73 7.71
N GLU A 106 25.94 -5.57 7.34
CA GLU A 106 26.36 -5.73 5.95
C GLU A 106 26.21 -7.18 5.51
N ARG A 107 25.49 -7.37 4.44
CA ARG A 107 25.21 -8.68 3.85
C ARG A 107 25.32 -8.62 2.34
N LYS A 108 25.53 -9.77 1.73
CA LYS A 108 25.52 -9.85 0.26
C LYS A 108 24.15 -9.44 -0.29
N PRO A 109 24.09 -8.79 -1.46
CA PRO A 109 22.82 -8.49 -2.12
C PRO A 109 21.93 -9.73 -2.19
N LYS A 110 20.61 -9.55 -2.01
CA LYS A 110 19.57 -10.62 -2.07
C LYS A 110 19.68 -11.69 -0.99
N THR A 111 20.41 -11.43 0.11
CA THR A 111 20.47 -12.33 1.25
C THR A 111 19.79 -11.79 2.50
N THR A 112 19.13 -10.66 2.41
CA THR A 112 18.33 -10.09 3.50
C THR A 112 16.86 -10.10 3.09
N ARG A 113 16.09 -10.94 3.74
CA ARG A 113 14.63 -11.01 3.58
C ARG A 113 14.00 -10.11 4.63
N LEU A 114 13.16 -9.21 4.18
CA LEU A 114 12.43 -8.27 5.02
C LEU A 114 10.93 -8.55 4.92
N ARG A 115 10.25 -8.51 6.06
CA ARG A 115 8.80 -8.41 6.10
C ARG A 115 8.43 -6.94 6.30
N ILE A 116 7.59 -6.44 5.44
CA ILE A 116 7.11 -5.07 5.45
C ILE A 116 5.61 -5.11 5.66
N SER A 117 5.16 -4.45 6.73
CA SER A 117 3.74 -4.31 7.06
C SER A 117 3.37 -2.84 7.04
N ALA A 118 2.30 -2.50 6.37
CA ALA A 118 1.74 -1.15 6.30
C ALA A 118 0.36 -1.14 6.93
N LYS A 119 0.11 -0.24 7.86
CA LYS A 119 -1.20 -0.08 8.50
C LYS A 119 -1.51 1.41 8.66
N PRO A 120 -2.60 1.90 8.08
CA PRO A 120 -3.04 3.26 8.32
C PRO A 120 -3.37 3.49 9.80
N VAL A 121 -3.04 4.67 10.29
CA VAL A 121 -3.43 5.16 11.62
C VAL A 121 -4.43 6.31 11.52
N SER A 122 -4.57 6.87 10.32
CA SER A 122 -5.62 7.82 9.93
C SER A 122 -5.73 7.81 8.39
N ASP A 123 -6.64 8.60 7.85
CA ASP A 123 -6.80 8.81 6.40
C ASP A 123 -5.55 9.41 5.71
N SER A 124 -4.68 10.03 6.50
CA SER A 124 -3.51 10.79 6.04
C SER A 124 -2.17 10.29 6.62
N ARG A 125 -2.17 9.24 7.41
CA ARG A 125 -0.94 8.68 8.00
C ARG A 125 -0.94 7.16 7.96
N VAL A 126 0.21 6.60 7.58
CA VAL A 126 0.44 5.15 7.54
C VAL A 126 1.64 4.80 8.41
N LYS A 127 1.46 3.84 9.30
CA LYS A 127 2.56 3.23 10.06
C LYS A 127 3.12 2.09 9.24
N ILE A 128 4.43 2.16 8.99
CA ILE A 128 5.21 1.11 8.33
C ILE A 128 6.05 0.41 9.39
N LYS A 129 5.98 -0.91 9.39
CA LYS A 129 6.84 -1.76 10.21
C LYS A 129 7.64 -2.69 9.31
N ILE A 130 8.95 -2.66 9.46
CA ILE A 130 9.88 -3.48 8.69
C ILE A 130 10.61 -4.38 9.67
N ARG A 131 10.69 -5.67 9.40
CA ARG A 131 11.39 -6.65 10.22
C ARG A 131 12.38 -7.45 9.39
N ASP A 132 13.59 -7.59 9.89
CA ASP A 132 14.59 -8.49 9.33
C ASP A 132 14.23 -9.95 9.64
N LEU A 133 14.08 -10.77 8.62
CA LEU A 133 13.81 -12.20 8.74
C LEU A 133 15.06 -13.06 8.49
N GLY A 134 16.18 -12.43 8.10
CA GLY A 134 17.36 -13.16 7.64
C GLY A 134 17.10 -13.95 6.36
N PHE A 135 17.88 -14.99 6.12
CA PHE A 135 17.73 -15.87 4.96
C PHE A 135 17.97 -17.33 5.33
N GLY A 136 17.03 -17.89 6.08
CA GLY A 136 17.10 -19.26 6.56
C GLY A 136 18.35 -19.51 7.42
N GLU A 137 19.02 -20.64 7.19
CA GLU A 137 20.26 -21.00 7.90
C GLU A 137 21.50 -20.25 7.38
N ILE A 138 21.42 -19.65 6.18
CA ILE A 138 22.55 -18.99 5.53
C ILE A 138 22.86 -17.65 6.19
N VAL A 139 21.81 -16.89 6.56
CA VAL A 139 21.94 -15.57 7.20
C VAL A 139 20.96 -15.50 8.36
N LYS A 140 21.50 -15.49 9.58
CA LYS A 140 20.66 -15.31 10.77
C LYS A 140 19.95 -13.98 10.73
N ASN A 141 18.70 -13.94 11.21
CA ASN A 141 18.01 -12.70 11.42
C ASN A 141 18.75 -11.87 12.48
N SER A 142 18.62 -10.56 12.40
CA SER A 142 19.19 -9.65 13.39
C SER A 142 18.19 -9.27 14.49
N ASP A 143 16.94 -9.77 14.40
CA ASP A 143 15.80 -9.36 15.24
C ASP A 143 15.48 -7.86 15.20
N LEU A 144 16.13 -7.13 14.27
CA LEU A 144 15.89 -5.71 14.09
C LEU A 144 14.50 -5.47 13.52
N THR A 145 13.87 -4.45 14.07
CA THR A 145 12.57 -3.97 13.61
C THR A 145 12.60 -2.45 13.54
N TRP A 146 12.19 -1.90 12.39
CA TRP A 146 12.07 -0.46 12.18
C TRP A 146 10.60 -0.09 12.09
N GLU A 147 10.24 1.00 12.73
CA GLU A 147 8.88 1.53 12.71
C GLU A 147 8.93 3.00 12.29
N TYR A 148 8.17 3.31 11.26
CA TYR A 148 8.05 4.65 10.70
C TYR A 148 6.58 5.05 10.60
N THR A 149 6.32 6.33 10.69
CA THR A 149 5.00 6.88 10.41
C THR A 149 5.14 7.89 9.28
N MET A 150 4.58 7.55 8.13
CA MET A 150 4.56 8.42 6.95
C MET A 150 3.30 9.26 6.93
N SER A 151 3.45 10.53 6.54
CA SER A 151 2.33 11.41 6.18
C SER A 151 2.08 11.29 4.67
N LEU A 152 0.83 11.11 4.29
CA LEU A 152 0.42 10.92 2.90
C LEU A 152 0.13 12.24 2.18
#